data_54140056a6963636820f5a023abcc1fd
#
_entry.id   54140056a6963636820f5a023abcc1fd
#
_cell.length_a   1.000
_cell.length_b   1.000
_cell.length_c   1.000
_cell.angle_alpha   90.00
_cell.angle_beta   90.00
_cell.angle_gamma   90.00
#
_symmetry.space_group_name_H-M   'P 1'
#
loop_
_entity.id
_entity.type
_entity.pdbx_description
1 polymer ?
#
loop_
_entity_poly.entity_id
_entity_poly.type
_entity_poly.pdbx_seq_one_letter_code
_entity_poly.pdbx_strand_id
1 'polypeptide(L)'
;ITIMKLTKEQIAEIKNQQLQSNSTKRETSPELEKILYEALPALDHGFVRVVDYMGDDTSIVQSARVSYGKGTKKVSTDSGLIKYLMRHWHSTPFEMCEIKYHVKLPIFIARQWIRHRTANVNEYSARYSILDKEFYLPEPQHLAAQSQSNRQGRGDILDGEKAKKVLNLLKGDAEQTYNNYETMLNERYDGSTIDENAVGLARELARMNLTLNTYTQWYWKTDLLNLMNFLRLRADHHAQYEIRAYADAMLDTVKKWVPITYEAFMDYR
;
A
#
# COMPACT_ATOMS: atom_id res chain seq x y z
N ILE A 1 13.72 14.79 0.70
CA ILE A 1 12.50 14.07 1.19
C ILE A 1 11.33 14.81 0.59
N THR A 2 10.75 14.24 -0.47
CA THR A 2 9.55 14.80 -1.08
C THR A 2 8.40 14.52 -0.11
N ILE A 3 7.85 15.58 0.49
CA ILE A 3 6.71 15.48 1.39
C ILE A 3 5.48 15.21 0.52
N MET A 4 4.78 14.11 0.78
CA MET A 4 3.49 13.81 0.17
C MET A 4 2.56 15.03 0.28
N LYS A 5 2.08 15.53 -0.86
CA LYS A 5 1.18 16.69 -0.89
C LYS A 5 -0.27 16.22 -0.93
N LEU A 6 -0.88 16.10 0.25
CA LEU A 6 -2.33 15.99 0.34
C LEU A 6 -2.97 17.36 0.09
N THR A 7 -4.15 17.37 -0.54
CA THR A 7 -4.92 18.62 -0.68
C THR A 7 -5.45 19.07 0.69
N LYS A 8 -5.86 20.34 0.80
CA LYS A 8 -6.46 20.87 2.03
C LYS A 8 -7.74 20.11 2.41
N GLU A 9 -8.52 19.73 1.41
CA GLU A 9 -9.77 18.95 1.56
C GLU A 9 -9.46 17.54 2.10
N GLN A 10 -8.47 16.86 1.53
CA GLN A 10 -8.03 15.54 2.01
C GLN A 10 -7.52 15.59 3.45
N ILE A 11 -6.75 16.62 3.82
CA ILE A 11 -6.28 16.83 5.20
C ILE A 11 -7.47 17.09 6.14
N ALA A 12 -8.45 17.90 5.71
CA ALA A 12 -9.63 18.19 6.50
C ALA A 12 -10.50 16.94 6.71
N GLU A 13 -10.67 16.13 5.66
CA GLU A 13 -11.40 14.86 5.74
C GLU A 13 -10.73 13.89 6.72
N ILE A 14 -9.39 13.69 6.61
CA ILE A 14 -8.64 12.83 7.53
C ILE A 14 -8.81 13.31 8.98
N LYS A 15 -8.67 14.59 9.24
CA LYS A 15 -8.86 15.16 10.57
C LYS A 15 -10.28 14.93 11.11
N ASN A 16 -11.29 15.12 10.28
CA ASN A 16 -12.68 14.85 10.66
C ASN A 16 -12.90 13.38 11.00
N GLN A 17 -12.33 12.46 10.23
CA GLN A 17 -12.40 11.02 10.51
C GLN A 17 -11.69 10.67 11.85
N GLN A 18 -10.53 11.25 12.11
CA GLN A 18 -9.78 11.02 13.36
C GLN A 18 -10.47 11.60 14.61
N LEU A 19 -11.30 12.61 14.47
CA LEU A 19 -12.07 13.21 15.57
C LEU A 19 -13.33 12.41 15.90
N GLN A 20 -13.80 11.53 15.02
CA GLN A 20 -14.96 10.69 15.29
C GLN A 20 -14.57 9.59 16.27
N SER A 21 -15.36 9.40 17.31
CA SER A 21 -15.17 8.36 18.30
C SER A 21 -16.46 7.58 18.50
N ASN A 22 -16.40 6.27 18.32
CA ASN A 22 -17.50 5.35 18.56
C ASN A 22 -17.13 4.36 19.65
N SER A 23 -18.00 4.11 20.62
CA SER A 23 -17.80 3.02 21.56
C SER A 23 -18.00 1.67 20.87
N THR A 24 -17.13 0.71 21.16
CA THR A 24 -17.22 -0.66 20.63
C THR A 24 -17.04 -1.65 21.78
N LYS A 25 -17.69 -2.84 21.64
CA LYS A 25 -17.45 -4.00 22.52
C LYS A 25 -16.32 -4.90 22.03
N ARG A 26 -15.69 -4.58 20.89
CA ARG A 26 -14.56 -5.32 20.35
C ARG A 26 -13.28 -4.85 20.98
N GLU A 27 -12.31 -5.76 21.08
CA GLU A 27 -10.95 -5.39 21.43
C GLU A 27 -10.39 -4.42 20.38
N THR A 28 -9.65 -3.43 20.84
CA THR A 28 -8.97 -2.43 20.00
C THR A 28 -7.49 -2.40 20.33
N SER A 29 -6.68 -2.01 19.34
CA SER A 29 -5.24 -1.81 19.51
C SER A 29 -4.94 -0.34 19.69
N PRO A 30 -4.70 0.15 20.94
CA PRO A 30 -4.63 1.59 21.22
C PRO A 30 -3.57 2.34 20.40
N GLU A 31 -2.45 1.69 20.07
CA GLU A 31 -1.40 2.33 19.27
C GLU A 31 -1.75 2.39 17.78
N LEU A 32 -2.56 1.47 17.28
CA LEU A 32 -3.09 1.54 15.91
C LEU A 32 -4.21 2.58 15.82
N GLU A 33 -5.10 2.65 16.83
CA GLU A 33 -6.17 3.66 16.91
C GLU A 33 -5.65 5.10 16.75
N LYS A 34 -4.46 5.39 17.31
CA LYS A 34 -3.84 6.72 17.22
C LYS A 34 -3.50 7.14 15.78
N ILE A 35 -3.30 6.19 14.90
CA ILE A 35 -2.89 6.43 13.50
C ILE A 35 -3.95 6.01 12.48
N LEU A 36 -5.15 5.62 12.92
CA LEU A 36 -6.25 5.36 11.99
C LEU A 36 -6.46 6.57 11.07
N TYR A 37 -6.68 6.29 9.80
CA TYR A 37 -6.85 7.28 8.72
C TYR A 37 -5.63 8.15 8.41
N GLU A 38 -4.53 8.05 9.17
CA GLU A 38 -3.30 8.74 8.85
C GLU A 38 -2.68 8.18 7.56
N ALA A 39 -2.36 9.06 6.62
CA ALA A 39 -1.69 8.69 5.39
C ALA A 39 -0.18 8.61 5.63
N LEU A 40 0.36 7.41 5.78
CA LEU A 40 1.79 7.13 5.92
C LEU A 40 2.43 7.23 4.53
N PRO A 41 3.37 8.16 4.29
CA PRO A 41 3.93 8.39 2.97
C PRO A 41 4.74 7.20 2.46
N ALA A 42 4.61 6.91 1.17
CA ALA A 42 5.40 5.94 0.43
C ALA A 42 5.71 6.48 -0.96
N LEU A 43 6.97 6.51 -1.37
CA LEU A 43 7.47 7.15 -2.59
C LEU A 43 7.20 8.68 -2.61
N ASP A 44 7.03 9.27 -3.81
CA ASP A 44 6.85 10.72 -3.99
C ASP A 44 5.40 11.20 -3.78
N HIS A 45 4.40 10.45 -4.24
CA HIS A 45 2.98 10.80 -4.14
C HIS A 45 2.12 9.71 -3.50
N GLY A 46 2.69 8.55 -3.17
CA GLY A 46 1.99 7.40 -2.64
C GLY A 46 1.82 7.43 -1.12
N PHE A 47 0.93 6.60 -0.62
CA PHE A 47 0.72 6.39 0.81
C PHE A 47 0.13 5.02 1.11
N VAL A 48 0.24 4.64 2.39
CA VAL A 48 -0.52 3.57 3.03
C VAL A 48 -1.32 4.18 4.17
N ARG A 49 -2.60 3.88 4.27
CA ARG A 49 -3.51 4.35 5.31
C ARG A 49 -4.33 3.20 5.85
N VAL A 50 -4.29 2.96 7.15
CA VAL A 50 -5.19 2.00 7.79
C VAL A 50 -6.57 2.63 7.91
N VAL A 51 -7.61 1.97 7.41
CA VAL A 51 -8.99 2.46 7.48
C VAL A 51 -9.90 1.61 8.34
N ASP A 52 -9.52 0.35 8.60
CA ASP A 52 -10.31 -0.56 9.42
C ASP A 52 -9.47 -1.79 9.81
N TYR A 53 -9.79 -2.42 10.94
CA TYR A 53 -9.17 -3.68 11.35
C TYR A 53 -10.08 -4.48 12.28
N MET A 54 -9.79 -5.76 12.44
CA MET A 54 -10.47 -6.68 13.35
C MET A 54 -9.46 -7.55 14.08
N GLY A 55 -9.60 -7.62 15.40
CA GLY A 55 -8.76 -8.48 16.24
C GLY A 55 -7.43 -7.83 16.65
N ASP A 56 -6.73 -8.51 17.55
CA ASP A 56 -5.46 -8.15 18.16
C ASP A 56 -4.69 -9.41 18.56
N ASP A 57 -3.58 -9.28 19.30
CA ASP A 57 -2.80 -10.44 19.79
C ASP A 57 -3.65 -11.40 20.68
N THR A 58 -4.61 -10.86 21.45
CA THR A 58 -5.52 -11.69 22.27
C THR A 58 -6.47 -12.51 21.42
N SER A 59 -6.91 -11.98 20.30
CA SER A 59 -7.79 -12.69 19.35
C SER A 59 -7.11 -13.93 18.75
N ILE A 60 -5.81 -13.84 18.46
CA ILE A 60 -5.00 -14.95 17.98
C ILE A 60 -4.94 -16.08 19.04
N VAL A 61 -4.66 -15.70 20.28
CA VAL A 61 -4.58 -16.64 21.42
C VAL A 61 -5.94 -17.28 21.69
N GLN A 62 -7.03 -16.53 21.68
CA GLN A 62 -8.39 -17.06 21.83
C GLN A 62 -8.71 -18.09 20.75
N SER A 63 -8.39 -17.76 19.49
CA SER A 63 -8.62 -18.67 18.36
C SER A 63 -7.83 -19.96 18.49
N ALA A 64 -6.55 -19.88 18.88
CA ALA A 64 -5.74 -21.08 19.12
C ALA A 64 -6.30 -21.95 20.26
N ARG A 65 -6.85 -21.34 21.31
CA ARG A 65 -7.34 -22.03 22.50
C ARG A 65 -8.72 -22.62 22.37
N VAL A 66 -9.50 -22.21 21.39
CA VAL A 66 -10.79 -22.81 21.06
C VAL A 66 -10.66 -24.32 20.88
N SER A 67 -9.57 -24.78 20.30
CA SER A 67 -9.29 -26.22 20.11
C SER A 67 -9.17 -27.03 21.41
N TYR A 68 -8.92 -26.35 22.54
CA TYR A 68 -8.78 -27.00 23.86
C TYR A 68 -9.92 -26.66 24.81
N GLY A 69 -10.94 -25.91 24.38
CA GLY A 69 -12.04 -25.44 25.22
C GLY A 69 -11.61 -24.58 26.40
N LYS A 70 -10.41 -24.01 26.39
CA LYS A 70 -9.84 -23.19 27.48
C LYS A 70 -9.73 -21.76 27.03
N GLY A 71 -10.38 -20.83 27.71
CA GLY A 71 -10.30 -19.40 27.43
C GLY A 71 -8.87 -18.83 27.52
N THR A 72 -8.73 -17.58 27.11
CA THR A 72 -7.47 -16.83 27.14
C THR A 72 -6.95 -16.68 28.57
N LYS A 73 -5.66 -16.95 28.78
CA LYS A 73 -4.94 -16.68 30.03
C LYS A 73 -4.30 -15.29 29.98
N LYS A 74 -3.47 -14.98 30.95
CA LYS A 74 -2.74 -13.69 31.03
C LYS A 74 -1.84 -13.48 29.81
N VAL A 75 -1.69 -12.23 29.38
CA VAL A 75 -0.88 -11.79 28.20
C VAL A 75 0.56 -12.33 28.25
N SER A 76 1.19 -12.35 29.43
CA SER A 76 2.56 -12.88 29.60
C SER A 76 2.72 -14.37 29.24
N THR A 77 1.64 -15.16 29.37
CA THR A 77 1.59 -16.57 28.99
C THR A 77 1.22 -16.73 27.51
N ASP A 78 0.54 -15.73 26.95
CA ASP A 78 0.06 -15.70 25.57
C ASP A 78 1.18 -15.43 24.57
N SER A 79 2.19 -14.60 24.96
CA SER A 79 3.38 -14.34 24.12
C SER A 79 4.12 -15.64 23.72
N GLY A 80 4.29 -16.57 24.68
CA GLY A 80 4.88 -17.87 24.41
C GLY A 80 4.07 -18.72 23.41
N LEU A 81 2.75 -18.65 23.50
CA LEU A 81 1.87 -19.34 22.56
C LEU A 81 1.97 -18.75 21.16
N ILE A 82 1.93 -17.43 21.00
CA ILE A 82 2.06 -16.77 19.69
C ILE A 82 3.41 -17.15 19.04
N LYS A 83 4.51 -17.08 19.79
CA LYS A 83 5.84 -17.50 19.30
C LYS A 83 5.86 -18.99 18.91
N TYR A 84 5.21 -19.84 19.67
CA TYR A 84 5.07 -21.27 19.34
C TYR A 84 4.29 -21.46 18.04
N LEU A 85 3.12 -20.82 17.90
CA LEU A 85 2.29 -20.89 16.69
C LEU A 85 3.06 -20.44 15.45
N MET A 86 3.79 -19.32 15.54
CA MET A 86 4.58 -18.77 14.45
C MET A 86 5.69 -19.73 14.02
N ARG A 87 6.48 -20.22 14.98
CA ARG A 87 7.60 -21.13 14.74
C ARG A 87 7.19 -22.44 14.08
N HIS A 88 6.02 -22.96 14.45
CA HIS A 88 5.50 -24.25 13.97
C HIS A 88 4.50 -24.11 12.83
N TRP A 89 4.35 -22.91 12.25
CA TRP A 89 3.47 -22.66 11.10
C TRP A 89 2.00 -23.02 11.34
N HIS A 90 1.52 -22.81 12.56
CA HIS A 90 0.09 -22.91 12.88
C HIS A 90 -0.62 -21.65 12.39
N SER A 91 -1.10 -21.69 11.16
CA SER A 91 -1.54 -20.50 10.41
C SER A 91 -2.90 -19.96 10.82
N THR A 92 -3.89 -20.83 11.01
CA THR A 92 -5.31 -20.46 11.18
C THR A 92 -5.58 -19.42 12.28
N PRO A 93 -4.90 -19.43 13.45
CA PRO A 93 -5.14 -18.40 14.47
C PRO A 93 -4.83 -16.98 13.99
N PHE A 94 -3.84 -16.82 13.09
CA PHE A 94 -3.48 -15.52 12.53
C PHE A 94 -4.46 -15.05 11.45
N GLU A 95 -5.20 -15.97 10.80
CA GLU A 95 -6.24 -15.63 9.83
C GLU A 95 -7.48 -15.00 10.49
N MET A 96 -7.61 -15.11 11.83
CA MET A 96 -8.74 -14.53 12.57
C MET A 96 -8.61 -13.03 12.84
N CYS A 97 -7.51 -12.41 12.44
CA CYS A 97 -7.33 -10.97 12.45
C CYS A 97 -7.29 -10.43 11.02
N GLU A 98 -8.01 -9.34 10.73
CA GLU A 98 -8.06 -8.73 9.40
C GLU A 98 -7.72 -7.25 9.48
N ILE A 99 -7.18 -6.71 8.38
CA ILE A 99 -6.89 -5.28 8.24
C ILE A 99 -7.26 -4.79 6.84
N LYS A 100 -7.73 -3.55 6.75
CA LYS A 100 -8.07 -2.87 5.52
C LYS A 100 -7.22 -1.62 5.35
N TYR A 101 -6.51 -1.56 4.25
CA TYR A 101 -5.70 -0.41 3.86
C TYR A 101 -6.34 0.35 2.69
N HIS A 102 -6.22 1.66 2.72
CA HIS A 102 -6.30 2.49 1.54
C HIS A 102 -4.87 2.79 1.08
N VAL A 103 -4.56 2.46 -0.16
CA VAL A 103 -3.21 2.59 -0.71
C VAL A 103 -3.25 3.39 -2.00
N LYS A 104 -2.38 4.39 -2.12
CA LYS A 104 -2.09 5.10 -3.36
C LYS A 104 -0.72 4.69 -3.87
N LEU A 105 -0.65 4.14 -5.07
CA LEU A 105 0.54 3.51 -5.61
C LEU A 105 0.62 3.61 -7.14
N PRO A 106 1.83 3.56 -7.75
CA PRO A 106 1.96 3.52 -9.20
C PRO A 106 1.41 2.21 -9.78
N ILE A 107 0.83 2.28 -10.97
CA ILE A 107 0.21 1.11 -11.65
C ILE A 107 1.21 -0.04 -11.79
N PHE A 108 2.50 0.21 -12.10
CA PHE A 108 3.48 -0.88 -12.23
C PHE A 108 3.72 -1.62 -10.92
N ILE A 109 3.60 -0.95 -9.76
CA ILE A 109 3.66 -1.58 -8.45
C ILE A 109 2.36 -2.31 -8.14
N ALA A 110 1.21 -1.73 -8.48
CA ALA A 110 -0.09 -2.39 -8.34
C ALA A 110 -0.10 -3.75 -9.08
N ARG A 111 0.45 -3.82 -10.28
CA ARG A 111 0.56 -5.06 -11.07
C ARG A 111 1.45 -6.12 -10.41
N GLN A 112 2.46 -5.73 -9.67
CA GLN A 112 3.29 -6.65 -8.88
C GLN A 112 2.56 -7.09 -7.61
N TRP A 113 1.89 -6.15 -6.93
CA TRP A 113 1.18 -6.41 -5.68
C TRP A 113 -0.03 -7.31 -5.84
N ILE A 114 -0.82 -7.14 -6.91
CA ILE A 114 -2.03 -7.92 -7.18
C ILE A 114 -1.77 -9.44 -7.33
N ARG A 115 -0.51 -9.87 -7.45
CA ARG A 115 -0.12 -11.28 -7.45
C ARG A 115 -0.25 -11.93 -6.07
N HIS A 116 -0.37 -11.16 -4.99
CA HIS A 116 -0.77 -11.61 -3.66
C HIS A 116 -2.30 -11.73 -3.63
N ARG A 117 -2.81 -12.90 -4.00
CA ARG A 117 -4.22 -13.12 -4.34
C ARG A 117 -5.13 -13.39 -3.15
N THR A 118 -4.58 -13.72 -1.97
CA THR A 118 -5.37 -13.94 -0.76
C THR A 118 -5.67 -12.60 -0.09
N ALA A 119 -6.46 -11.80 -0.77
CA ALA A 119 -6.87 -10.46 -0.37
C ALA A 119 -8.08 -10.02 -1.19
N ASN A 120 -8.79 -9.03 -0.69
CA ASN A 120 -9.84 -8.33 -1.43
C ASN A 120 -9.32 -6.98 -1.90
N VAL A 121 -9.57 -6.64 -3.15
CA VAL A 121 -9.13 -5.39 -3.77
C VAL A 121 -10.32 -4.68 -4.39
N ASN A 122 -10.43 -3.37 -4.12
CA ASN A 122 -11.34 -2.47 -4.81
C ASN A 122 -10.55 -1.26 -5.29
N GLU A 123 -10.30 -1.21 -6.59
CA GLU A 123 -9.43 -0.21 -7.22
C GLU A 123 -10.24 0.96 -7.79
N TYR A 124 -9.67 2.15 -7.71
CA TYR A 124 -10.13 3.36 -8.38
C TYR A 124 -10.29 3.11 -9.89
N SER A 125 -11.44 3.47 -10.42
CA SER A 125 -11.75 3.14 -11.81
C SER A 125 -11.54 4.32 -12.75
N ALA A 126 -10.52 4.24 -13.58
CA ALA A 126 -10.33 5.15 -14.71
C ALA A 126 -11.43 5.07 -15.80
N ARG A 127 -12.46 4.23 -15.61
CA ARG A 127 -13.65 4.19 -16.45
C ARG A 127 -14.71 5.20 -16.01
N TYR A 128 -14.71 5.55 -14.71
CA TYR A 128 -15.70 6.45 -14.11
C TYR A 128 -15.18 7.84 -13.85
N SER A 129 -13.87 7.97 -13.65
CA SER A 129 -13.23 9.24 -13.34
C SER A 129 -11.93 9.40 -14.13
N ILE A 130 -11.51 10.65 -14.32
CA ILE A 130 -10.18 10.97 -14.84
C ILE A 130 -9.17 10.68 -13.73
N LEU A 131 -8.07 9.96 -14.06
CA LEU A 131 -7.00 9.70 -13.10
C LEU A 131 -6.25 10.98 -12.74
N ASP A 132 -5.76 11.05 -11.51
CA ASP A 132 -4.93 12.16 -11.04
C ASP A 132 -3.70 12.36 -11.95
N LYS A 133 -3.33 13.61 -12.21
CA LYS A 133 -2.12 13.95 -12.97
C LYS A 133 -0.87 13.83 -12.10
N GLU A 134 -0.62 12.61 -11.63
CA GLU A 134 0.49 12.30 -10.74
C GLU A 134 1.23 11.06 -11.23
N PHE A 135 2.55 11.16 -11.30
CA PHE A 135 3.44 10.14 -11.84
C PHE A 135 4.58 9.90 -10.88
N TYR A 136 4.93 8.64 -10.66
CA TYR A 136 6.13 8.29 -9.92
C TYR A 136 7.38 8.63 -10.72
N LEU A 137 8.26 9.43 -10.13
CA LEU A 137 9.59 9.70 -10.63
C LEU A 137 10.62 9.26 -9.58
N PRO A 138 11.46 8.24 -9.88
CA PRO A 138 12.43 7.76 -8.92
C PRO A 138 13.48 8.84 -8.59
N GLU A 139 13.90 8.89 -7.33
CA GLU A 139 15.06 9.70 -6.96
C GLU A 139 16.34 9.16 -7.62
N PRO A 140 17.34 9.99 -7.92
CA PRO A 140 18.55 9.57 -8.62
C PRO A 140 19.26 8.35 -8.01
N GLN A 141 19.24 8.21 -6.68
CA GLN A 141 19.84 7.06 -5.98
C GLN A 141 19.09 5.74 -6.22
N HIS A 142 17.90 5.77 -6.78
CA HIS A 142 17.10 4.58 -7.13
C HIS A 142 17.15 4.25 -8.62
N LEU A 143 17.82 5.08 -9.43
CA LEU A 143 18.06 4.81 -10.84
C LEU A 143 19.33 3.95 -10.98
N ALA A 144 19.16 2.67 -11.22
CA ALA A 144 20.26 1.74 -11.34
C ALA A 144 20.18 0.95 -12.66
N ALA A 145 21.36 0.52 -13.13
CA ALA A 145 21.46 -0.38 -14.26
C ALA A 145 20.85 -1.75 -13.94
N GLN A 146 20.60 -2.56 -14.95
CA GLN A 146 20.22 -3.96 -14.77
C GLN A 146 21.38 -4.73 -14.12
N SER A 147 21.11 -5.51 -13.06
CA SER A 147 22.09 -6.40 -12.46
C SER A 147 22.57 -7.44 -13.47
N GLN A 148 23.88 -7.68 -13.49
CA GLN A 148 24.50 -8.71 -14.36
C GLN A 148 24.38 -10.12 -13.76
N SER A 149 24.24 -10.24 -12.45
CA SER A 149 24.17 -11.52 -11.73
C SER A 149 22.72 -11.97 -11.45
N ASN A 150 21.79 -11.04 -11.40
CA ASN A 150 20.39 -11.32 -11.11
C ASN A 150 19.47 -10.58 -12.09
N ARG A 151 18.77 -11.32 -12.95
CA ARG A 151 17.86 -10.76 -13.98
C ARG A 151 16.71 -9.91 -13.41
N GLN A 152 16.39 -10.01 -12.13
CA GLN A 152 15.34 -9.24 -11.47
C GLN A 152 15.90 -8.10 -10.60
N GLY A 153 17.21 -8.07 -10.38
CA GLY A 153 17.86 -7.12 -9.48
C GLY A 153 18.37 -5.87 -10.17
N ARG A 154 18.64 -4.86 -9.35
CA ARG A 154 19.33 -3.63 -9.75
C ARG A 154 20.84 -3.81 -9.56
N GLY A 155 21.62 -3.26 -10.47
CA GLY A 155 23.07 -3.15 -10.41
C GLY A 155 23.51 -1.78 -9.90
N ASP A 156 24.59 -1.25 -10.49
CA ASP A 156 25.16 0.03 -10.11
C ASP A 156 24.22 1.20 -10.43
N ILE A 157 24.27 2.21 -9.57
CA ILE A 157 23.53 3.47 -9.76
C ILE A 157 24.05 4.16 -11.02
N LEU A 158 23.14 4.70 -11.82
CA LEU A 158 23.51 5.44 -13.03
C LEU A 158 24.25 6.72 -12.66
N ASP A 159 25.24 7.09 -13.47
CA ASP A 159 25.93 8.37 -13.33
C ASP A 159 24.96 9.57 -13.51
N GLY A 160 25.37 10.73 -13.02
CA GLY A 160 24.49 11.92 -12.97
C GLY A 160 23.89 12.33 -14.30
N GLU A 161 24.61 12.26 -15.42
CA GLU A 161 24.11 12.65 -16.74
C GLU A 161 23.14 11.60 -17.31
N LYS A 162 23.44 10.31 -17.14
CA LYS A 162 22.54 9.25 -17.56
C LYS A 162 21.25 9.24 -16.72
N ALA A 163 21.37 9.40 -15.40
CA ALA A 163 20.22 9.51 -14.50
C ALA A 163 19.33 10.67 -14.89
N LYS A 164 19.91 11.85 -15.15
CA LYS A 164 19.16 13.05 -15.59
C LYS A 164 18.45 12.84 -16.92
N LYS A 165 19.11 12.21 -17.89
CA LYS A 165 18.49 11.88 -19.18
C LYS A 165 17.29 10.93 -19.00
N VAL A 166 17.42 9.88 -18.17
CA VAL A 166 16.33 8.93 -17.90
C VAL A 166 15.16 9.62 -17.19
N LEU A 167 15.44 10.45 -16.19
CA LEU A 167 14.38 11.20 -15.48
C LEU A 167 13.62 12.15 -16.43
N ASN A 168 14.34 12.84 -17.32
CA ASN A 168 13.71 13.74 -18.30
C ASN A 168 12.81 12.96 -19.28
N LEU A 169 13.22 11.77 -19.71
CA LEU A 169 12.38 10.89 -20.55
C LEU A 169 11.13 10.45 -19.79
N LEU A 170 11.29 9.90 -18.58
CA LEU A 170 10.15 9.45 -17.77
C LEU A 170 9.14 10.55 -17.50
N LYS A 171 9.64 11.75 -17.17
CA LYS A 171 8.79 12.92 -16.92
C LYS A 171 8.10 13.39 -18.20
N GLY A 172 8.86 13.58 -19.27
CA GLY A 172 8.35 14.07 -20.55
C GLY A 172 7.30 13.14 -21.16
N ASP A 173 7.55 11.83 -21.13
CA ASP A 173 6.60 10.84 -21.63
C ASP A 173 5.32 10.82 -20.80
N ALA A 174 5.43 10.86 -19.47
CA ALA A 174 4.26 10.88 -18.58
C ALA A 174 3.40 12.13 -18.80
N GLU A 175 4.01 13.32 -18.87
CA GLU A 175 3.31 14.59 -19.14
C GLU A 175 2.67 14.59 -20.53
N GLN A 176 3.39 14.15 -21.56
CA GLN A 176 2.88 14.13 -22.93
C GLN A 176 1.71 13.15 -23.09
N THR A 177 1.85 11.94 -22.55
CA THR A 177 0.78 10.93 -22.67
C THR A 177 -0.46 11.33 -21.87
N TYR A 178 -0.29 12.02 -20.74
CA TYR A 178 -1.42 12.54 -19.98
C TYR A 178 -2.13 13.69 -20.73
N ASN A 179 -1.39 14.62 -21.34
CA ASN A 179 -1.99 15.68 -22.16
C ASN A 179 -2.77 15.05 -23.37
N ASN A 180 -2.24 14.01 -23.98
CA ASN A 180 -2.94 13.27 -25.03
C ASN A 180 -4.20 12.58 -24.48
N TYR A 181 -4.16 12.05 -23.25
CA TYR A 181 -5.30 11.43 -22.58
C TYR A 181 -6.43 12.43 -22.37
N GLU A 182 -6.13 13.66 -21.84
CA GLU A 182 -7.11 14.74 -21.71
C GLU A 182 -7.68 15.14 -23.09
N THR A 183 -6.82 15.25 -24.11
CA THR A 183 -7.25 15.58 -25.47
C THR A 183 -8.18 14.52 -26.06
N MET A 184 -7.86 13.22 -25.88
CA MET A 184 -8.73 12.13 -26.32
C MET A 184 -10.09 12.13 -25.61
N LEU A 185 -10.11 12.46 -24.32
CA LEU A 185 -11.34 12.60 -23.54
C LEU A 185 -12.17 13.83 -23.91
N ASN A 186 -11.54 14.82 -24.53
CA ASN A 186 -12.07 16.17 -24.68
C ASN A 186 -12.45 16.83 -23.33
N GLU A 187 -11.77 16.40 -22.25
CA GLU A 187 -12.04 16.85 -20.88
C GLU A 187 -10.71 16.96 -20.10
N ARG A 188 -10.51 18.06 -19.37
CA ARG A 188 -9.37 18.25 -18.48
C ARG A 188 -9.62 17.64 -17.11
N TYR A 189 -8.55 17.48 -16.34
CA TYR A 189 -8.61 16.98 -14.97
C TYR A 189 -9.54 17.81 -14.06
N ASP A 190 -9.67 19.10 -14.29
CA ASP A 190 -10.57 19.99 -13.55
C ASP A 190 -12.04 19.89 -13.99
N GLY A 191 -12.37 19.02 -14.93
CA GLY A 191 -13.71 18.79 -15.46
C GLY A 191 -14.10 19.76 -16.58
N SER A 192 -13.22 20.66 -17.03
CA SER A 192 -13.51 21.60 -18.13
C SER A 192 -13.41 20.90 -19.49
N THR A 193 -14.35 21.20 -20.38
CA THR A 193 -14.32 20.76 -21.79
C THR A 193 -13.21 21.46 -22.55
N ILE A 194 -12.52 20.75 -23.46
CA ILE A 194 -11.44 21.32 -24.28
C ILE A 194 -12.01 22.00 -25.53
N ASP A 195 -12.91 21.31 -26.23
CA ASP A 195 -13.57 21.79 -27.44
C ASP A 195 -15.07 21.49 -27.39
N GLU A 196 -15.90 22.51 -27.32
CA GLU A 196 -17.37 22.43 -27.22
C GLU A 196 -18.01 21.74 -28.46
N ASN A 197 -17.30 21.69 -29.60
CA ASN A 197 -17.80 21.10 -30.85
C ASN A 197 -17.28 19.67 -31.07
N ALA A 198 -16.46 19.14 -30.19
CA ALA A 198 -15.87 17.81 -30.31
C ALA A 198 -16.48 16.81 -29.33
N VAL A 199 -16.52 15.54 -29.75
CA VAL A 199 -16.91 14.40 -28.90
C VAL A 199 -15.66 13.69 -28.44
N GLY A 200 -15.54 13.47 -27.14
CA GLY A 200 -14.41 12.76 -26.54
C GLY A 200 -14.49 11.24 -26.72
N LEU A 201 -13.32 10.58 -26.68
CA LEU A 201 -13.21 9.12 -26.64
C LEU A 201 -13.70 8.58 -25.29
N ALA A 202 -14.27 7.38 -25.28
CA ALA A 202 -14.68 6.72 -24.04
C ALA A 202 -13.50 6.57 -23.07
N ARG A 203 -13.70 6.85 -21.77
CA ARG A 203 -12.67 6.78 -20.72
C ARG A 203 -12.00 5.42 -20.65
N GLU A 204 -12.74 4.33 -20.88
CA GLU A 204 -12.19 2.96 -20.89
C GLU A 204 -11.16 2.71 -21.99
N LEU A 205 -11.17 3.49 -23.07
CA LEU A 205 -10.20 3.44 -24.16
C LEU A 205 -9.08 4.48 -23.97
N ALA A 206 -9.42 5.71 -23.67
CA ALA A 206 -8.45 6.80 -23.55
C ALA A 206 -7.33 6.51 -22.52
N ARG A 207 -7.66 5.83 -21.41
CA ARG A 207 -6.70 5.42 -20.37
C ARG A 207 -5.59 4.48 -20.86
N MET A 208 -5.71 3.85 -22.03
CA MET A 208 -4.66 2.99 -22.59
C MET A 208 -3.36 3.76 -22.85
N ASN A 209 -3.45 5.06 -23.03
CA ASN A 209 -2.29 5.92 -23.33
C ASN A 209 -1.48 6.34 -22.10
N LEU A 210 -1.97 6.05 -20.89
CA LEU A 210 -1.28 6.44 -19.66
C LEU A 210 -0.06 5.55 -19.40
N THR A 211 1.00 6.17 -18.91
CA THR A 211 2.23 5.47 -18.53
C THR A 211 2.04 4.63 -17.27
N LEU A 212 2.82 3.56 -17.13
CA LEU A 212 2.73 2.65 -15.98
C LEU A 212 3.14 3.28 -14.64
N ASN A 213 3.85 4.40 -14.66
CA ASN A 213 4.20 5.16 -13.46
C ASN A 213 3.09 6.12 -12.99
N THR A 214 1.96 6.20 -13.70
CA THR A 214 0.75 6.90 -13.24
C THR A 214 0.26 6.27 -11.94
N TYR A 215 -0.16 7.11 -10.98
CA TYR A 215 -0.70 6.66 -9.72
C TYR A 215 -2.14 6.16 -9.86
N THR A 216 -2.45 5.06 -9.16
CA THR A 216 -3.80 4.55 -8.90
C THR A 216 -4.02 4.46 -7.40
N GLN A 217 -5.25 4.15 -6.98
CA GLN A 217 -5.60 3.97 -5.58
C GLN A 217 -6.49 2.75 -5.44
N TRP A 218 -6.39 2.06 -4.31
CA TRP A 218 -7.27 0.96 -3.96
C TRP A 218 -7.51 0.81 -2.47
N TYR A 219 -8.62 0.18 -2.13
CA TYR A 219 -8.77 -0.51 -0.86
C TYR A 219 -8.23 -1.93 -1.01
N TRP A 220 -7.37 -2.33 -0.09
CA TRP A 220 -6.79 -3.67 -0.01
C TRP A 220 -7.03 -4.24 1.38
N LYS A 221 -7.80 -5.35 1.47
CA LYS A 221 -8.15 -6.02 2.73
C LYS A 221 -7.57 -7.42 2.73
N THR A 222 -6.94 -7.82 3.81
CA THR A 222 -6.38 -9.16 3.99
C THR A 222 -6.35 -9.55 5.47
N ASP A 223 -6.26 -10.85 5.74
CA ASP A 223 -5.96 -11.35 7.09
C ASP A 223 -4.48 -11.18 7.45
N LEU A 224 -4.17 -11.31 8.75
CA LEU A 224 -2.83 -11.08 9.27
C LEU A 224 -1.82 -12.13 8.74
N LEU A 225 -2.20 -13.40 8.55
CA LEU A 225 -1.31 -14.41 7.99
C LEU A 225 -0.85 -14.01 6.59
N ASN A 226 -1.79 -13.63 5.72
CA ASN A 226 -1.50 -13.27 4.35
C ASN A 226 -0.79 -11.91 4.25
N LEU A 227 -1.05 -10.99 5.18
CA LEU A 227 -0.26 -9.77 5.32
C LEU A 227 1.20 -10.11 5.67
N MET A 228 1.45 -10.98 6.65
CA MET A 228 2.80 -11.42 7.00
C MET A 228 3.52 -12.12 5.83
N ASN A 229 2.80 -12.91 5.04
CA ASN A 229 3.34 -13.51 3.81
C ASN A 229 3.75 -12.45 2.77
N PHE A 230 2.94 -11.41 2.60
CA PHE A 230 3.28 -10.26 1.76
C PHE A 230 4.53 -9.55 2.29
N LEU A 231 4.56 -9.23 3.58
CA LEU A 231 5.66 -8.49 4.22
C LEU A 231 6.98 -9.27 4.19
N ARG A 232 6.95 -10.59 4.39
CA ARG A 232 8.14 -11.44 4.28
C ARG A 232 8.82 -11.33 2.91
N LEU A 233 8.02 -11.21 1.84
CA LEU A 233 8.52 -11.11 0.48
C LEU A 233 8.83 -9.67 0.06
N ARG A 234 8.11 -8.68 0.57
CA ARG A 234 8.16 -7.30 0.05
C ARG A 234 8.88 -6.32 0.95
N ALA A 235 9.01 -6.61 2.25
CA ALA A 235 9.88 -5.88 3.17
C ALA A 235 11.30 -6.47 3.25
N ASP A 236 11.60 -7.48 2.43
CA ASP A 236 12.96 -8.01 2.27
C ASP A 236 13.83 -7.03 1.49
N HIS A 237 15.12 -6.94 1.86
CA HIS A 237 16.05 -6.00 1.22
C HIS A 237 16.33 -6.31 -0.26
N HIS A 238 16.10 -7.55 -0.72
CA HIS A 238 16.16 -7.93 -2.13
C HIS A 238 14.90 -7.56 -2.92
N ALA A 239 13.81 -7.16 -2.23
CA ALA A 239 12.61 -6.72 -2.92
C ALA A 239 12.87 -5.41 -3.67
N GLN A 240 12.11 -5.21 -4.76
CA GLN A 240 12.16 -3.95 -5.49
C GLN A 240 11.87 -2.78 -4.56
N TYR A 241 12.69 -1.72 -4.62
CA TYR A 241 12.60 -0.57 -3.71
C TYR A 241 11.17 0.00 -3.60
N GLU A 242 10.50 0.18 -4.74
CA GLU A 242 9.20 0.85 -4.75
C GLU A 242 8.11 0.06 -4.00
N ILE A 243 8.05 -1.25 -4.12
CA ILE A 243 7.09 -2.05 -3.35
C ILE A 243 7.53 -2.18 -1.89
N ARG A 244 8.86 -2.20 -1.63
CA ARG A 244 9.40 -2.24 -0.28
C ARG A 244 9.03 -1.00 0.52
N ALA A 245 9.05 0.18 -0.07
CA ALA A 245 8.63 1.41 0.61
C ALA A 245 7.20 1.31 1.18
N TYR A 246 6.28 0.67 0.47
CA TYR A 246 4.93 0.38 0.97
C TYR A 246 4.94 -0.69 2.06
N ALA A 247 5.69 -1.76 1.87
CA ALA A 247 5.79 -2.85 2.85
C ALA A 247 6.40 -2.38 4.17
N ASP A 248 7.40 -1.50 4.14
CA ASP A 248 8.01 -0.91 5.34
C ASP A 248 7.00 -0.05 6.11
N ALA A 249 6.20 0.79 5.42
CA ALA A 249 5.12 1.55 6.04
C ALA A 249 4.05 0.63 6.68
N MET A 250 3.74 -0.50 6.03
CA MET A 250 2.81 -1.49 6.59
C MET A 250 3.39 -2.21 7.81
N LEU A 251 4.70 -2.52 7.83
CA LEU A 251 5.36 -3.12 9.00
C LEU A 251 5.18 -2.27 10.25
N ASP A 252 5.27 -0.95 10.13
CA ASP A 252 5.04 -0.03 11.25
C ASP A 252 3.60 -0.11 11.77
N THR A 253 2.62 -0.31 10.88
CA THR A 253 1.23 -0.51 11.30
C THR A 253 1.03 -1.85 12.01
N VAL A 254 1.63 -2.93 11.53
CA VAL A 254 1.56 -4.27 12.16
C VAL A 254 2.16 -4.23 13.56
N LYS A 255 3.29 -3.53 13.76
CA LYS A 255 3.91 -3.32 15.08
C LYS A 255 2.96 -2.63 16.06
N LYS A 256 2.15 -1.69 15.59
CA LYS A 256 1.16 -0.98 16.40
C LYS A 256 -0.11 -1.81 16.64
N TRP A 257 -0.48 -2.63 15.69
CA TRP A 257 -1.69 -3.46 15.73
C TRP A 257 -1.54 -4.68 16.62
N VAL A 258 -0.51 -5.49 16.38
CA VAL A 258 -0.26 -6.80 17.02
C VAL A 258 1.22 -6.91 17.43
N PRO A 259 1.66 -6.16 18.46
CA PRO A 259 3.08 -6.03 18.81
C PRO A 259 3.75 -7.37 19.15
N ILE A 260 3.05 -8.30 19.82
CA ILE A 260 3.61 -9.61 20.20
C ILE A 260 3.79 -10.48 18.96
N THR A 261 2.81 -10.48 18.06
CA THR A 261 2.88 -11.19 16.78
C THR A 261 3.95 -10.58 15.87
N TYR A 262 4.09 -9.25 15.86
CA TYR A 262 5.15 -8.57 15.13
C TYR A 262 6.54 -9.03 15.59
N GLU A 263 6.82 -9.09 16.89
CA GLU A 263 8.09 -9.62 17.41
C GLU A 263 8.32 -11.05 16.98
N ALA A 264 7.32 -11.93 17.13
CA ALA A 264 7.42 -13.32 16.69
C ALA A 264 7.69 -13.43 15.17
N PHE A 265 7.02 -12.60 14.36
CA PHE A 265 7.24 -12.53 12.92
C PHE A 265 8.68 -12.11 12.58
N MET A 266 9.22 -11.10 13.26
CA MET A 266 10.59 -10.64 13.05
C MET A 266 11.63 -11.69 13.45
N ASP A 267 11.34 -12.52 14.45
CA ASP A 267 12.23 -13.60 14.92
C ASP A 267 12.26 -14.79 13.93
N TYR A 268 11.17 -15.04 13.19
CA TYR A 268 11.00 -16.29 12.40
C TYR A 268 10.72 -16.07 10.89
N ARG A 269 10.77 -14.84 10.39
CA ARG A 269 10.56 -14.53 8.97
C ARG A 269 11.72 -14.97 8.06
#